data_97899b17000ef718659c9db8053e6721
#
_entry.id   97899b17000ef718659c9db8053e6721
#
_cell.length_a   1.000
_cell.length_b   1.000
_cell.length_c   1.000
_cell.angle_alpha   90.00
_cell.angle_beta   90.00
_cell.angle_gamma   90.00
#
_symmetry.space_group_name_H-M   'P 1'
#
loop_
_entity.id
_entity.type
_entity.pdbx_description
1 polymer ?
#
loop_
_entity_poly.entity_id
_entity_poly.type
_entity_poly.pdbx_seq_one_letter_code
_entity_poly.pdbx_strand_id
1 'polypeptide(L)'
;MRMGHLLLNSLLVQKKLVVSFIGYENDTIVVENDHKELAIILQGSVMMDEVQVVERKIGVVKSRSSVLNQDMISSAELARAACCNLGESFTTNPSVDVSYADAATGARQIKLLGLSGTYVQMLTENIPNYRGASAPFALGYIPGPWMQSIQVSKGSSSVKNGYEAITGQINVEFKKPQTTQSLNVNLFASSKEKYEANFDANVHLNSRLSTGVLAHYENSTRSHDDNGDGFLDMPKVEQYNLQNRWAWMGDQYVFQASVKAMKEDRTSGQATHLHVDNSVGGFVGRELYKIGIHTDRYEAFTKNAYIFDKERGTNLALILSGSLHKQDAGYGYKLYNVDQKNLYTSLMFETNFDERNSISAGLSLNYDYFNQTYRLENDDTGILLYGKEKETVPGAYVQYTYNWKDKIILMGGIRADYSDIYGTFVTPRAHIKYAPDDWVNLRVSVGKGYRTNHVLAENNYLLASSRKVKIDNDLDQ
;
A
#
# COMPACT_ATOMS: atom_id res chain seq x y z
N MET A 1 -12.79 31.78 -5.04
CA MET A 1 -12.30 32.03 -6.43
C MET A 1 -10.93 32.69 -6.38
N ARG A 2 -9.86 31.99 -6.76
CA ARG A 2 -8.56 32.63 -7.01
C ARG A 2 -8.58 33.12 -8.45
N MET A 3 -8.61 34.43 -8.68
CA MET A 3 -8.35 34.99 -10.01
C MET A 3 -6.83 35.02 -10.25
N GLY A 4 -6.35 34.21 -11.16
CA GLY A 4 -5.01 34.32 -11.69
C GLY A 4 -5.03 35.05 -13.01
N HIS A 5 -4.27 36.15 -13.13
CA HIS A 5 -4.13 36.88 -14.40
C HIS A 5 -2.91 36.33 -15.15
N LEU A 6 -3.13 35.79 -16.34
CA LEU A 6 -2.08 35.36 -17.26
C LEU A 6 -2.07 36.30 -18.47
N LEU A 7 -0.98 37.02 -18.69
CA LEU A 7 -0.79 37.85 -19.88
C LEU A 7 -0.08 37.01 -20.97
N LEU A 8 -0.80 36.68 -22.05
CA LEU A 8 -0.25 36.02 -23.22
C LEU A 8 -0.09 37.05 -24.36
N ASN A 9 1.14 37.44 -24.63
CA ASN A 9 1.47 38.19 -25.85
C ASN A 9 1.72 37.24 -27.00
N SER A 10 0.85 37.19 -28.00
CA SER A 10 1.11 36.35 -29.18
C SER A 10 0.52 36.90 -30.45
N LEU A 11 1.35 36.86 -31.48
CA LEU A 11 1.01 37.01 -32.86
C LEU A 11 0.47 35.68 -33.42
N LEU A 12 -0.75 35.76 -34.00
CA LEU A 12 -1.35 34.86 -35.01
C LEU A 12 -1.02 33.35 -34.94
N VAL A 13 -1.96 32.53 -34.46
CA VAL A 13 -2.39 31.19 -34.93
C VAL A 13 -3.31 30.60 -33.83
N GLN A 14 -4.36 29.85 -34.18
CA GLN A 14 -5.20 29.09 -33.23
C GLN A 14 -4.32 28.35 -32.25
N LYS A 15 -4.37 28.71 -30.96
CA LYS A 15 -3.60 28.05 -29.89
C LYS A 15 -4.54 27.31 -28.95
N LYS A 16 -4.24 26.06 -28.73
CA LYS A 16 -4.84 25.30 -27.62
C LYS A 16 -4.12 25.69 -26.34
N LEU A 17 -4.86 26.26 -25.40
CA LEU A 17 -4.39 26.55 -24.06
C LEU A 17 -4.88 25.44 -23.13
N VAL A 18 -3.97 24.71 -22.53
CA VAL A 18 -4.28 23.73 -21.50
C VAL A 18 -4.06 24.42 -20.15
N VAL A 19 -5.14 24.56 -19.37
CA VAL A 19 -5.09 25.14 -18.05
C VAL A 19 -5.24 24.04 -17.03
N SER A 20 -4.29 23.94 -16.10
CA SER A 20 -4.27 22.96 -15.05
C SER A 20 -3.99 23.64 -13.70
N PHE A 21 -4.66 23.18 -12.66
CA PHE A 21 -4.42 23.60 -11.29
C PHE A 21 -4.59 22.40 -10.36
N ILE A 22 -3.79 22.33 -9.30
CA ILE A 22 -3.83 21.22 -8.36
C ILE A 22 -5.20 21.13 -7.70
N GLY A 23 -5.86 19.96 -7.81
CA GLY A 23 -7.22 19.77 -7.28
C GLY A 23 -8.33 20.14 -8.25
N TYR A 24 -8.01 20.45 -9.50
CA TYR A 24 -8.96 20.78 -10.56
C TYR A 24 -8.72 19.91 -11.81
N GLU A 25 -9.78 19.66 -12.58
CA GLU A 25 -9.64 19.00 -13.87
C GLU A 25 -8.95 19.93 -14.88
N ASN A 26 -8.09 19.35 -15.73
CA ASN A 26 -7.45 20.12 -16.80
C ASN A 26 -8.49 20.50 -17.83
N ASP A 27 -8.55 21.76 -18.18
CA ASP A 27 -9.40 22.26 -19.27
C ASP A 27 -8.56 22.68 -20.48
N THR A 28 -9.03 22.35 -21.69
CA THR A 28 -8.36 22.68 -22.94
C THR A 28 -9.24 23.58 -23.76
N ILE A 29 -8.83 24.85 -23.89
CA ILE A 29 -9.58 25.88 -24.60
C ILE A 29 -8.85 26.23 -25.89
N VAL A 30 -9.63 26.39 -26.95
CA VAL A 30 -9.12 26.95 -28.20
C VAL A 30 -9.28 28.47 -28.14
N VAL A 31 -8.16 29.19 -28.10
CA VAL A 31 -8.16 30.66 -28.06
C VAL A 31 -8.19 31.18 -29.50
N GLU A 32 -9.31 31.82 -29.87
CA GLU A 32 -9.46 32.58 -31.11
C GLU A 32 -9.08 34.04 -30.88
N ASN A 33 -8.52 34.67 -31.93
CA ASN A 33 -7.79 35.95 -31.83
C ASN A 33 -8.58 37.19 -31.37
N ASP A 34 -9.83 37.09 -30.92
CA ASP A 34 -10.71 38.24 -30.68
C ASP A 34 -11.11 38.47 -29.20
N HIS A 35 -10.55 37.72 -28.25
CA HIS A 35 -10.91 37.90 -26.83
C HIS A 35 -9.81 38.63 -26.07
N LYS A 36 -10.16 39.82 -25.53
CA LYS A 36 -9.28 40.61 -24.64
C LYS A 36 -9.14 40.02 -23.23
N GLU A 37 -10.14 39.28 -22.77
CA GLU A 37 -10.14 38.59 -21.46
C GLU A 37 -10.85 37.25 -21.61
N LEU A 38 -10.26 36.18 -21.10
CA LEU A 38 -10.83 34.86 -21.08
C LEU A 38 -10.97 34.40 -19.62
N ALA A 39 -12.20 34.25 -19.16
CA ALA A 39 -12.48 33.71 -17.82
C ALA A 39 -12.58 32.17 -17.92
N ILE A 40 -11.65 31.47 -17.28
CA ILE A 40 -11.61 30.01 -17.26
C ILE A 40 -12.00 29.55 -15.86
N ILE A 41 -13.05 28.78 -15.77
CA ILE A 41 -13.53 28.18 -14.53
C ILE A 41 -13.14 26.70 -14.56
N LEU A 42 -12.09 26.35 -13.85
CA LEU A 42 -11.70 24.96 -13.68
C LEU A 42 -12.68 24.23 -12.74
N GLN A 43 -13.13 23.05 -13.13
CA GLN A 43 -13.97 22.23 -12.28
C GLN A 43 -13.09 21.53 -11.22
N GLY A 44 -13.46 21.67 -9.94
CA GLY A 44 -12.78 20.99 -8.86
C GLY A 44 -12.90 19.48 -9.00
N SER A 45 -11.78 18.77 -9.06
CA SER A 45 -11.80 17.31 -8.93
C SER A 45 -11.99 16.99 -7.45
N VAL A 46 -13.17 16.50 -7.10
CA VAL A 46 -13.40 15.98 -5.75
C VAL A 46 -12.84 14.56 -5.72
N MET A 47 -11.59 14.47 -5.34
CA MET A 47 -10.95 13.18 -5.10
C MET A 47 -10.71 13.01 -3.61
N MET A 48 -11.18 11.89 -3.06
CA MET A 48 -10.84 11.47 -1.72
C MET A 48 -9.31 11.36 -1.61
N ASP A 49 -8.65 12.34 -0.98
CA ASP A 49 -7.21 12.40 -0.65
C ASP A 49 -6.23 11.82 -1.71
N GLU A 50 -6.59 11.86 -2.98
CA GLU A 50 -5.72 11.43 -4.05
C GLU A 50 -4.97 12.64 -4.60
N VAL A 51 -3.71 12.77 -4.24
CA VAL A 51 -2.82 13.75 -4.86
C VAL A 51 -2.53 13.27 -6.28
N GLN A 52 -3.32 13.71 -7.26
CA GLN A 52 -2.92 13.58 -8.67
C GLN A 52 -1.73 14.50 -8.93
N VAL A 53 -0.55 13.90 -9.00
CA VAL A 53 0.61 14.62 -9.54
C VAL A 53 0.59 14.44 -11.06
N VAL A 54 0.07 15.43 -11.73
CA VAL A 54 -0.01 15.47 -13.20
C VAL A 54 1.35 15.78 -13.84
N GLU A 55 2.38 16.05 -13.07
CA GLU A 55 3.71 16.35 -13.59
C GLU A 55 4.57 15.10 -13.63
N ARG A 56 5.04 14.72 -14.84
CA ARG A 56 6.03 13.64 -15.06
C ARG A 56 7.42 14.05 -14.53
N LYS A 57 7.52 14.38 -13.26
CA LYS A 57 8.84 14.54 -12.63
C LYS A 57 9.43 13.16 -12.38
N ILE A 58 10.56 12.90 -13.02
CA ILE A 58 11.37 11.69 -12.76
C ILE A 58 12.03 11.87 -11.40
N GLY A 59 11.92 10.86 -10.54
CA GLY A 59 12.54 10.83 -9.22
C GLY A 59 11.53 10.77 -8.06
N VAL A 60 12.08 10.80 -6.85
CA VAL A 60 11.30 10.92 -5.61
C VAL A 60 10.92 12.37 -5.42
N VAL A 61 9.64 12.67 -5.48
CA VAL A 61 9.12 14.04 -5.33
C VAL A 61 8.65 14.25 -3.90
N LYS A 62 9.23 15.24 -3.23
CA LYS A 62 8.69 15.70 -1.93
C LYS A 62 7.45 16.55 -2.18
N SER A 63 6.33 16.14 -1.61
CA SER A 63 5.11 16.95 -1.66
C SER A 63 5.33 18.28 -0.94
N ARG A 64 5.34 19.39 -1.67
CA ARG A 64 5.45 20.72 -1.09
C ARG A 64 4.15 21.23 -0.50
N SER A 65 3.01 20.82 -1.03
CA SER A 65 1.69 21.23 -0.57
C SER A 65 1.24 20.46 0.69
N SER A 66 1.63 19.21 0.85
CA SER A 66 1.26 18.40 2.01
C SER A 66 1.85 18.94 3.31
N VAL A 67 1.06 18.95 4.38
CA VAL A 67 1.53 19.20 5.75
C VAL A 67 2.34 18.01 6.28
N LEU A 68 2.03 16.80 5.82
CA LEU A 68 2.76 15.59 6.17
C LEU A 68 4.15 15.59 5.50
N ASN A 69 5.14 15.02 6.18
CA ASN A 69 6.44 14.76 5.56
C ASN A 69 6.34 13.54 4.64
N GLN A 70 5.89 13.79 3.43
CA GLN A 70 5.56 12.76 2.45
C GLN A 70 6.46 12.84 1.23
N ASP A 71 7.07 11.71 0.90
CA ASP A 71 7.75 11.48 -0.36
C ASP A 71 6.81 10.70 -1.29
N MET A 72 6.86 10.99 -2.58
CA MET A 72 6.12 10.26 -3.60
C MET A 72 7.06 9.72 -4.66
N ILE A 73 6.95 8.43 -4.92
CA ILE A 73 7.61 7.73 -6.02
C ILE A 73 6.58 7.64 -7.15
N SER A 74 6.85 8.29 -8.27
CA SER A 74 5.94 8.31 -9.42
C SER A 74 6.07 7.07 -10.30
N SER A 75 5.08 6.81 -11.17
CA SER A 75 5.13 5.73 -12.15
C SER A 75 6.34 5.80 -13.09
N ALA A 76 6.80 7.01 -13.40
CA ALA A 76 8.00 7.20 -14.21
C ALA A 76 9.28 6.72 -13.50
N GLU A 77 9.38 6.95 -12.18
CA GLU A 77 10.50 6.45 -11.37
C GLU A 77 10.43 4.93 -11.21
N LEU A 78 9.23 4.39 -10.95
CA LEU A 78 9.01 2.94 -10.87
C LEU A 78 9.39 2.22 -12.17
N ALA A 79 9.03 2.80 -13.31
CA ALA A 79 9.42 2.26 -14.62
C ALA A 79 10.94 2.35 -14.88
N ARG A 80 11.59 3.45 -14.43
CA ARG A 80 13.04 3.61 -14.55
C ARG A 80 13.81 2.60 -13.71
N ALA A 81 13.34 2.34 -12.50
CA ALA A 81 13.95 1.38 -11.59
C ALA A 81 13.66 -0.08 -12.01
N ALA A 82 12.81 -0.30 -13.03
CA ALA A 82 12.39 -1.62 -13.53
C ALA A 82 11.99 -2.58 -12.39
N CYS A 83 11.24 -2.05 -11.41
CA CYS A 83 10.87 -2.77 -10.19
C CYS A 83 9.90 -3.91 -10.51
N CYS A 84 10.27 -5.12 -10.11
CA CYS A 84 9.41 -6.29 -10.26
C CYS A 84 8.26 -6.31 -9.24
N ASN A 85 8.52 -5.81 -8.03
CA ASN A 85 7.54 -5.78 -6.93
C ASN A 85 7.72 -4.55 -6.03
N LEU A 86 6.80 -4.38 -5.07
CA LEU A 86 6.85 -3.25 -4.14
C LEU A 86 8.17 -3.20 -3.35
N GLY A 87 8.71 -4.33 -2.92
CA GLY A 87 9.97 -4.37 -2.14
C GLY A 87 11.15 -3.77 -2.90
N GLU A 88 11.22 -3.99 -4.20
CA GLU A 88 12.30 -3.47 -5.05
C GLU A 88 12.11 -1.98 -5.39
N SER A 89 10.89 -1.47 -5.26
CA SER A 89 10.55 -0.08 -5.61
C SER A 89 11.19 0.97 -4.69
N PHE A 90 11.70 0.56 -3.54
CA PHE A 90 12.35 1.48 -2.60
C PHE A 90 13.86 1.62 -2.79
N THR A 91 14.48 0.88 -3.70
CA THR A 91 15.93 0.91 -3.94
C THR A 91 16.43 2.31 -4.32
N THR A 92 15.60 3.15 -4.91
CA THR A 92 15.92 4.53 -5.26
C THR A 92 15.51 5.55 -4.20
N ASN A 93 14.84 5.11 -3.12
CA ASN A 93 14.39 6.00 -2.04
C ASN A 93 15.27 5.84 -0.80
N PRO A 94 16.14 6.84 -0.49
CA PRO A 94 17.07 6.76 0.64
C PRO A 94 16.39 6.79 2.02
N SER A 95 15.07 7.00 2.06
CA SER A 95 14.31 7.12 3.30
C SER A 95 13.68 5.82 3.77
N VAL A 96 13.64 4.82 2.89
CA VAL A 96 13.05 3.51 3.14
C VAL A 96 14.13 2.46 2.91
N ASP A 97 14.48 1.74 3.94
CA ASP A 97 15.36 0.58 3.85
C ASP A 97 14.49 -0.69 3.76
N VAL A 98 14.75 -1.50 2.74
CA VAL A 98 14.11 -2.81 2.57
C VAL A 98 15.17 -3.87 2.71
N SER A 99 15.01 -4.74 3.68
CA SER A 99 15.92 -5.85 3.94
C SER A 99 15.16 -7.17 4.04
N TYR A 100 15.86 -8.28 3.83
CA TYR A 100 15.31 -9.59 4.14
C TYR A 100 15.20 -9.74 5.66
N ALA A 101 14.02 -10.12 6.13
CA ALA A 101 13.81 -10.54 7.51
C ALA A 101 14.33 -11.96 7.72
N ASP A 102 14.20 -12.80 6.67
CA ASP A 102 14.73 -14.13 6.59
C ASP A 102 15.06 -14.49 5.13
N ALA A 103 16.29 -14.90 4.87
CA ALA A 103 16.75 -15.22 3.54
C ALA A 103 16.14 -16.54 3.01
N ALA A 104 15.98 -17.52 3.89
CA ALA A 104 15.49 -18.85 3.48
C ALA A 104 14.03 -18.79 3.01
N THR A 105 13.18 -17.99 3.62
CA THR A 105 11.78 -17.82 3.20
C THR A 105 11.59 -16.69 2.20
N GLY A 106 12.60 -15.80 2.08
CA GLY A 106 12.50 -14.57 1.30
C GLY A 106 11.56 -13.54 1.90
N ALA A 107 11.20 -13.68 3.19
CA ALA A 107 10.43 -12.67 3.91
C ALA A 107 11.19 -11.35 3.95
N ARG A 108 10.52 -10.24 3.61
CA ARG A 108 11.11 -8.90 3.55
C ARG A 108 10.44 -7.99 4.57
N GLN A 109 11.22 -7.04 5.09
CA GLN A 109 10.71 -6.00 5.96
C GLN A 109 11.15 -4.62 5.49
N ILE A 110 10.28 -3.66 5.71
CA ILE A 110 10.60 -2.25 5.53
C ILE A 110 11.11 -1.72 6.87
N LYS A 111 12.16 -0.91 6.82
CA LYS A 111 12.59 -0.09 7.96
C LYS A 111 12.37 1.37 7.61
N LEU A 112 11.66 2.08 8.46
CA LEU A 112 11.40 3.50 8.31
C LEU A 112 11.87 4.22 9.57
N LEU A 113 12.70 5.25 9.39
CA LEU A 113 13.35 5.97 10.50
C LEU A 113 14.19 5.04 11.41
N GLY A 114 14.76 3.97 10.85
CA GLY A 114 15.58 3.00 11.58
C GLY A 114 14.82 1.98 12.42
N LEU A 115 13.46 2.02 12.42
CA LEU A 115 12.62 1.10 13.18
C LEU A 115 12.03 0.02 12.27
N SER A 116 11.69 -1.13 12.87
CA SER A 116 11.13 -2.29 12.19
C SER A 116 9.85 -1.96 11.41
N GLY A 117 9.67 -2.62 10.29
CA GLY A 117 8.47 -2.52 9.44
C GLY A 117 7.15 -2.84 10.13
N THR A 118 7.19 -3.54 11.24
CA THR A 118 6.03 -3.79 12.10
C THR A 118 5.33 -2.49 12.53
N TYR A 119 6.08 -1.38 12.66
CA TYR A 119 5.57 -0.07 13.05
C TYR A 119 5.17 0.83 11.88
N VAL A 120 5.28 0.33 10.65
CA VAL A 120 4.87 1.03 9.43
C VAL A 120 3.48 0.54 9.02
N GLN A 121 2.54 1.46 8.88
CA GLN A 121 1.22 1.11 8.36
C GLN A 121 1.26 0.95 6.85
N MET A 122 0.82 -0.20 6.36
CA MET A 122 0.68 -0.47 4.93
C MET A 122 -0.74 -0.17 4.47
N LEU A 123 -0.86 0.60 3.39
CA LEU A 123 -2.12 0.92 2.74
C LEU A 123 -2.05 0.58 1.26
N THR A 124 -3.18 0.20 0.70
CA THR A 124 -3.44 0.20 -0.74
C THR A 124 -4.66 1.05 -1.01
N GLU A 125 -4.53 2.03 -1.91
CA GLU A 125 -5.65 2.93 -2.21
C GLU A 125 -6.19 3.64 -0.95
N ASN A 126 -5.32 4.03 -0.02
CA ASN A 126 -5.67 4.61 1.29
C ASN A 126 -6.53 3.70 2.20
N ILE A 127 -6.54 2.39 1.94
CA ILE A 127 -7.22 1.39 2.75
C ILE A 127 -6.16 0.57 3.49
N PRO A 128 -6.24 0.38 4.83
CA PRO A 128 -5.35 -0.51 5.56
C PRO A 128 -5.34 -1.91 4.96
N ASN A 129 -4.15 -2.43 4.65
CA ASN A 129 -3.99 -3.71 3.99
C ASN A 129 -2.70 -4.39 4.43
N TYR A 130 -2.54 -5.68 4.09
CA TYR A 130 -1.34 -6.48 4.37
C TYR A 130 -0.93 -6.51 5.84
N ARG A 131 -1.90 -6.82 6.68
CA ARG A 131 -1.73 -7.02 8.13
C ARG A 131 -1.69 -8.51 8.47
N GLY A 132 -1.20 -8.86 9.66
CA GLY A 132 -1.21 -10.24 10.16
C GLY A 132 -0.39 -11.19 9.29
N ALA A 133 -0.98 -12.32 8.91
CA ALA A 133 -0.30 -13.42 8.18
C ALA A 133 0.26 -13.00 6.82
N SER A 134 -0.33 -12.00 6.17
CA SER A 134 0.18 -11.50 4.89
C SER A 134 1.40 -10.59 5.01
N ALA A 135 1.68 -10.02 6.20
CA ALA A 135 2.70 -9.00 6.39
C ALA A 135 4.13 -9.44 5.99
N PRO A 136 4.61 -10.67 6.30
CA PRO A 136 5.98 -11.09 5.98
C PRO A 136 6.30 -11.10 4.49
N PHE A 137 5.31 -11.37 3.64
CA PHE A 137 5.48 -11.54 2.19
C PHE A 137 4.80 -10.43 1.36
N ALA A 138 4.13 -9.49 2.03
CA ALA A 138 3.31 -8.43 1.40
C ALA A 138 4.04 -7.63 0.31
N LEU A 139 5.33 -7.38 0.50
CA LEU A 139 6.15 -6.63 -0.46
C LEU A 139 6.34 -7.36 -1.80
N GLY A 140 6.22 -8.69 -1.81
CA GLY A 140 6.22 -9.51 -3.01
C GLY A 140 4.85 -9.63 -3.69
N TYR A 141 3.74 -9.38 -2.97
CA TYR A 141 2.38 -9.56 -3.50
C TYR A 141 1.87 -8.43 -4.39
N ILE A 142 2.63 -7.35 -4.50
CA ILE A 142 2.26 -6.17 -5.29
C ILE A 142 3.21 -6.07 -6.49
N PRO A 143 2.74 -6.38 -7.71
CA PRO A 143 3.56 -6.26 -8.92
C PRO A 143 3.95 -4.81 -9.21
N GLY A 144 5.21 -4.58 -9.54
CA GLY A 144 5.76 -3.26 -9.85
C GLY A 144 4.99 -2.52 -10.94
N PRO A 145 4.75 -3.16 -12.11
CA PRO A 145 4.04 -2.54 -13.22
C PRO A 145 2.59 -2.15 -12.95
N TRP A 146 1.97 -2.64 -11.86
CA TRP A 146 0.60 -2.27 -11.48
C TRP A 146 0.53 -0.94 -10.74
N MET A 147 1.65 -0.49 -10.16
CA MET A 147 1.70 0.70 -9.33
C MET A 147 1.72 1.97 -10.16
N GLN A 148 0.87 2.91 -9.81
CA GLN A 148 0.85 4.26 -10.34
C GLN A 148 1.75 5.18 -9.52
N SER A 149 1.70 5.05 -8.21
CA SER A 149 2.57 5.79 -7.30
C SER A 149 2.68 5.08 -5.94
N ILE A 150 3.74 5.40 -5.22
CA ILE A 150 3.92 5.02 -3.82
C ILE A 150 4.11 6.31 -3.02
N GLN A 151 3.34 6.45 -1.96
CA GLN A 151 3.42 7.57 -1.03
C GLN A 151 4.01 7.08 0.28
N VAL A 152 5.10 7.69 0.71
CA VAL A 152 5.81 7.38 1.95
C VAL A 152 5.69 8.56 2.90
N SER A 153 4.86 8.45 3.92
CA SER A 153 4.72 9.44 4.98
C SER A 153 5.58 9.04 6.17
N LYS A 154 6.46 9.93 6.63
CA LYS A 154 7.40 9.69 7.73
C LYS A 154 6.88 10.28 9.04
N GLY A 155 6.96 9.51 10.10
CA GLY A 155 6.42 9.87 11.41
C GLY A 155 4.90 9.65 11.50
N SER A 156 4.24 10.30 12.45
CA SER A 156 2.79 10.21 12.59
C SER A 156 2.10 10.70 11.32
N SER A 157 1.07 9.97 10.88
CA SER A 157 0.25 10.31 9.71
C SER A 157 -1.09 10.94 10.13
N SER A 158 -1.98 11.20 9.16
CA SER A 158 -3.35 11.65 9.44
C SER A 158 -4.12 10.64 10.29
N VAL A 159 -5.01 11.11 11.18
CA VAL A 159 -5.92 10.26 11.97
C VAL A 159 -6.99 9.57 11.12
N LYS A 160 -7.21 10.02 9.89
CA LYS A 160 -8.19 9.45 8.95
C LYS A 160 -7.88 7.99 8.60
N ASN A 161 -6.58 7.66 8.42
CA ASN A 161 -6.14 6.37 7.91
C ASN A 161 -5.96 5.30 9.01
N GLY A 162 -6.47 5.57 10.21
CA GLY A 162 -6.42 4.63 11.32
C GLY A 162 -5.37 4.97 12.37
N TYR A 163 -5.17 4.04 13.28
CA TYR A 163 -4.39 4.21 14.50
C TYR A 163 -2.95 3.66 14.41
N GLU A 164 -2.63 2.83 13.40
CA GLU A 164 -1.43 1.99 13.37
C GLU A 164 -0.15 2.68 12.87
N ALA A 165 -0.22 3.87 12.29
CA ALA A 165 0.96 4.58 11.82
C ALA A 165 1.80 5.11 13.00
N ILE A 166 2.83 4.38 13.39
CA ILE A 166 3.76 4.75 14.48
C ILE A 166 5.00 5.44 13.87
N THR A 167 5.75 4.74 13.03
CA THR A 167 6.95 5.30 12.36
C THR A 167 6.64 5.94 11.03
N GLY A 168 5.49 5.60 10.46
CA GLY A 168 5.01 6.15 9.20
C GLY A 168 3.99 5.28 8.53
N GLN A 169 3.70 5.66 7.30
CA GLN A 169 2.68 5.04 6.47
C GLN A 169 3.20 4.93 5.03
N ILE A 170 2.96 3.81 4.42
CA ILE A 170 3.20 3.59 2.98
C ILE A 170 1.87 3.32 2.32
N ASN A 171 1.48 4.14 1.36
CA ASN A 171 0.30 3.95 0.54
C ASN A 171 0.69 3.65 -0.91
N VAL A 172 0.13 2.59 -1.47
CA VAL A 172 0.32 2.20 -2.86
C VAL A 172 -0.95 2.49 -3.64
N GLU A 173 -0.83 3.34 -4.65
CA GLU A 173 -1.89 3.59 -5.61
C GLU A 173 -1.67 2.74 -6.86
N PHE A 174 -2.69 2.00 -7.27
CA PHE A 174 -2.64 1.21 -8.51
C PHE A 174 -3.09 2.05 -9.71
N LYS A 175 -2.69 1.63 -10.91
CA LYS A 175 -3.18 2.16 -12.16
C LYS A 175 -4.71 2.16 -12.21
N LYS A 176 -5.32 3.26 -12.65
CA LYS A 176 -6.77 3.46 -12.64
C LYS A 176 -7.35 3.40 -14.04
N PRO A 177 -8.48 2.72 -14.25
CA PRO A 177 -9.03 2.50 -15.58
C PRO A 177 -9.41 3.79 -16.31
N GLN A 178 -9.73 4.87 -15.58
CA GLN A 178 -10.11 6.15 -16.18
C GLN A 178 -8.92 7.01 -16.65
N THR A 179 -7.71 6.75 -16.17
CA THR A 179 -6.52 7.59 -16.44
C THR A 179 -5.37 6.85 -17.11
N THR A 180 -5.47 5.52 -17.21
CA THR A 180 -4.40 4.67 -17.74
C THR A 180 -4.62 4.39 -19.23
N GLN A 181 -3.54 4.07 -19.94
CA GLN A 181 -3.58 3.67 -21.37
C GLN A 181 -4.49 2.45 -21.56
N SER A 182 -5.10 2.36 -22.73
CA SER A 182 -6.04 1.28 -23.06
C SER A 182 -5.43 -0.11 -22.98
N LEU A 183 -4.14 -0.24 -23.31
CA LEU A 183 -3.41 -1.51 -23.24
C LEU A 183 -1.94 -1.25 -22.92
N ASN A 184 -1.41 -2.02 -21.99
CA ASN A 184 0.01 -2.07 -21.70
C ASN A 184 0.44 -3.51 -21.41
N VAL A 185 1.55 -3.91 -22.00
CA VAL A 185 2.18 -5.22 -21.77
C VAL A 185 3.62 -4.97 -21.34
N ASN A 186 4.02 -5.58 -20.24
CA ASN A 186 5.36 -5.52 -19.72
C ASN A 186 5.89 -6.94 -19.52
N LEU A 187 7.03 -7.26 -20.12
CA LEU A 187 7.71 -8.54 -19.99
C LEU A 187 9.09 -8.31 -19.39
N PHE A 188 9.44 -9.12 -18.42
CA PHE A 188 10.74 -9.09 -17.77
C PHE A 188 11.38 -10.48 -17.80
N ALA A 189 12.69 -10.52 -18.07
CA ALA A 189 13.50 -11.72 -17.96
C ALA A 189 14.87 -11.35 -17.39
N SER A 190 15.41 -12.17 -16.51
CA SER A 190 16.74 -11.98 -15.94
C SER A 190 17.66 -13.19 -16.24
N SER A 191 18.97 -12.96 -16.12
CA SER A 191 19.99 -14.02 -16.24
C SER A 191 19.88 -15.11 -15.15
N LYS A 192 19.17 -14.82 -14.08
CA LYS A 192 18.85 -15.79 -13.01
C LYS A 192 17.55 -16.58 -13.30
N GLU A 193 17.10 -16.55 -14.56
CA GLU A 193 15.91 -17.27 -15.05
C GLU A 193 14.63 -16.92 -14.28
N LYS A 194 14.51 -15.66 -13.88
CA LYS A 194 13.26 -15.06 -13.42
C LYS A 194 12.54 -14.47 -14.62
N TYR A 195 11.28 -14.84 -14.79
CA TYR A 195 10.40 -14.37 -15.86
C TYR A 195 9.15 -13.73 -15.26
N GLU A 196 8.76 -12.59 -15.79
CA GLU A 196 7.50 -11.95 -15.43
C GLU A 196 6.75 -11.49 -16.66
N ALA A 197 5.44 -11.61 -16.61
CA ALA A 197 4.53 -11.08 -17.59
C ALA A 197 3.44 -10.26 -16.91
N ASN A 198 3.32 -8.99 -17.30
CA ASN A 198 2.30 -8.09 -16.81
C ASN A 198 1.45 -7.59 -17.98
N PHE A 199 0.15 -7.56 -17.75
CA PHE A 199 -0.83 -7.11 -18.71
C PHE A 199 -1.80 -6.18 -18.01
N ASP A 200 -2.05 -5.00 -18.54
CA ASP A 200 -3.13 -4.13 -18.13
C ASP A 200 -3.95 -3.66 -19.33
N ALA A 201 -5.27 -3.79 -19.24
CA ALA A 201 -6.21 -3.37 -20.27
C ALA A 201 -7.33 -2.56 -19.64
N ASN A 202 -7.60 -1.38 -20.23
CA ASN A 202 -8.56 -0.43 -19.73
C ASN A 202 -9.53 0.00 -20.82
N VAL A 203 -10.82 0.04 -20.49
CA VAL A 203 -11.90 0.36 -21.42
C VAL A 203 -12.82 1.43 -20.80
N HIS A 204 -13.06 2.49 -21.55
CA HIS A 204 -14.09 3.48 -21.25
C HIS A 204 -15.41 3.00 -21.87
N LEU A 205 -16.35 2.54 -21.03
CA LEU A 205 -17.66 2.08 -21.49
C LEU A 205 -18.55 3.25 -21.90
N ASN A 206 -18.39 4.38 -21.21
CA ASN A 206 -18.98 5.67 -21.55
C ASN A 206 -18.18 6.80 -20.91
N SER A 207 -18.64 8.05 -21.04
CA SER A 207 -17.96 9.23 -20.48
C SER A 207 -17.74 9.23 -18.95
N ARG A 208 -18.46 8.40 -18.23
CA ARG A 208 -18.42 8.33 -16.75
C ARG A 208 -17.97 6.97 -16.21
N LEU A 209 -18.12 5.90 -16.98
CA LEU A 209 -17.84 4.53 -16.53
C LEU A 209 -16.64 3.95 -17.26
N SER A 210 -15.67 3.54 -16.50
CA SER A 210 -14.46 2.84 -16.98
C SER A 210 -14.25 1.54 -16.23
N THR A 211 -13.68 0.56 -16.90
CA THR A 211 -13.25 -0.69 -16.28
C THR A 211 -11.86 -1.08 -16.78
N GLY A 212 -11.13 -1.82 -15.95
CA GLY A 212 -9.81 -2.32 -16.33
C GLY A 212 -9.48 -3.64 -15.66
N VAL A 213 -8.59 -4.37 -16.30
CA VAL A 213 -8.04 -5.63 -15.80
C VAL A 213 -6.53 -5.50 -15.71
N LEU A 214 -5.97 -5.92 -14.59
CA LEU A 214 -4.55 -6.06 -14.36
C LEU A 214 -4.26 -7.55 -14.15
N ALA A 215 -3.31 -8.12 -14.89
CA ALA A 215 -2.86 -9.49 -14.74
C ALA A 215 -1.35 -9.54 -14.58
N HIS A 216 -0.86 -10.44 -13.74
CA HIS A 216 0.56 -10.64 -13.48
C HIS A 216 0.85 -12.13 -13.30
N TYR A 217 1.95 -12.55 -13.89
CA TYR A 217 2.56 -13.86 -13.70
C TYR A 217 4.04 -13.68 -13.41
N GLU A 218 4.54 -14.35 -12.38
CA GLU A 218 5.96 -14.47 -12.04
C GLU A 218 6.34 -15.94 -11.97
N ASN A 219 7.47 -16.27 -12.58
CA ASN A 219 8.11 -17.57 -12.45
C ASN A 219 9.61 -17.39 -12.17
N SER A 220 10.04 -17.88 -11.02
CA SER A 220 11.44 -17.94 -10.58
C SER A 220 11.70 -19.30 -9.93
N THR A 221 11.52 -20.38 -10.71
CA THR A 221 11.50 -21.75 -10.17
C THR A 221 12.80 -22.52 -10.35
N ARG A 222 13.83 -21.90 -10.97
CA ARG A 222 15.14 -22.52 -11.07
C ARG A 222 15.87 -22.49 -9.72
N SER A 223 16.62 -23.55 -9.47
CA SER A 223 17.50 -23.66 -8.29
C SER A 223 18.79 -22.90 -8.52
N HIS A 224 19.13 -22.00 -7.61
CA HIS A 224 20.43 -21.33 -7.55
C HIS A 224 21.08 -21.60 -6.20
N ASP A 225 22.33 -22.06 -6.24
CA ASP A 225 23.22 -22.29 -5.12
C ASP A 225 24.61 -21.88 -5.63
N ASP A 226 24.83 -20.57 -5.75
CA ASP A 226 26.03 -20.01 -6.36
C ASP A 226 27.23 -20.08 -5.40
N ASN A 227 26.99 -20.15 -4.09
CA ASN A 227 28.01 -20.26 -3.06
C ASN A 227 28.39 -21.72 -2.75
N GLY A 228 27.62 -22.71 -3.24
CA GLY A 228 27.88 -24.13 -3.10
C GLY A 228 27.69 -24.68 -1.69
N ASP A 229 26.92 -24.01 -0.83
CA ASP A 229 26.66 -24.43 0.54
C ASP A 229 25.54 -25.47 0.66
N GLY A 230 24.90 -25.79 -0.45
CA GLY A 230 23.82 -26.75 -0.57
C GLY A 230 22.44 -26.24 -0.18
N PHE A 231 22.29 -24.94 0.01
CA PHE A 231 21.02 -24.29 0.19
C PHE A 231 20.69 -23.41 -1.01
N LEU A 232 19.42 -23.17 -1.23
CA LEU A 232 19.00 -22.23 -2.26
C LEU A 232 19.33 -20.80 -1.80
N ASP A 233 20.06 -20.03 -2.61
CA ASP A 233 20.38 -18.62 -2.37
C ASP A 233 19.12 -17.74 -2.30
N MET A 234 18.10 -18.10 -3.08
CA MET A 234 16.82 -17.40 -3.17
C MET A 234 15.68 -18.42 -3.21
N PRO A 235 14.54 -18.13 -2.59
CA PRO A 235 13.34 -18.94 -2.76
C PRO A 235 12.90 -18.99 -4.22
N LYS A 236 12.44 -20.15 -4.65
CA LYS A 236 11.68 -20.31 -5.89
C LYS A 236 10.29 -19.76 -5.67
N VAL A 237 9.81 -18.97 -6.61
CA VAL A 237 8.48 -18.34 -6.55
C VAL A 237 7.74 -18.57 -7.86
N GLU A 238 6.50 -19.00 -7.75
CA GLU A 238 5.53 -18.96 -8.82
C GLU A 238 4.31 -18.22 -8.33
N GLN A 239 3.95 -17.10 -9.00
CA GLN A 239 2.88 -16.22 -8.54
C GLN A 239 1.95 -15.82 -9.69
N TYR A 240 0.67 -15.82 -9.40
CA TYR A 240 -0.41 -15.36 -10.26
C TYR A 240 -1.21 -14.26 -9.56
N ASN A 241 -1.41 -13.13 -10.21
CA ASN A 241 -2.27 -12.07 -9.74
C ASN A 241 -3.25 -11.65 -10.83
N LEU A 242 -4.50 -11.47 -10.47
CA LEU A 242 -5.55 -10.94 -11.32
C LEU A 242 -6.38 -9.92 -10.56
N GLN A 243 -6.55 -8.73 -11.13
CA GLN A 243 -7.37 -7.68 -10.53
C GLN A 243 -8.28 -7.07 -11.59
N ASN A 244 -9.57 -6.93 -11.28
CA ASN A 244 -10.51 -6.16 -12.07
C ASN A 244 -10.92 -4.91 -11.29
N ARG A 245 -10.99 -3.78 -11.99
CA ARG A 245 -11.29 -2.47 -11.42
C ARG A 245 -12.41 -1.79 -12.16
N TRP A 246 -13.22 -1.04 -11.44
CA TRP A 246 -14.33 -0.24 -11.96
C TRP A 246 -14.26 1.16 -11.39
N ALA A 247 -14.55 2.16 -12.21
CA ALA A 247 -14.65 3.55 -11.80
C ALA A 247 -15.84 4.22 -12.49
N TRP A 248 -16.69 4.84 -11.70
CA TRP A 248 -17.76 5.72 -12.15
C TRP A 248 -17.48 7.14 -11.64
N MET A 249 -17.32 8.08 -12.56
CA MET A 249 -17.01 9.47 -12.29
C MET A 249 -18.20 10.35 -12.70
N GLY A 250 -19.14 10.55 -11.77
CA GLY A 250 -20.31 11.41 -11.97
C GLY A 250 -20.11 12.78 -11.35
N ASP A 251 -21.06 13.68 -11.60
CA ASP A 251 -20.98 15.06 -11.12
C ASP A 251 -21.13 15.21 -9.60
N GLN A 252 -21.97 14.39 -8.99
CA GLN A 252 -22.23 14.38 -7.54
C GLN A 252 -21.88 13.05 -6.89
N TYR A 253 -21.66 12.00 -7.67
CA TYR A 253 -21.38 10.68 -7.15
C TYR A 253 -20.17 10.07 -7.84
N VAL A 254 -19.23 9.64 -7.03
CA VAL A 254 -18.02 8.93 -7.46
C VAL A 254 -18.04 7.53 -6.85
N PHE A 255 -17.78 6.54 -7.69
CA PHE A 255 -17.70 5.15 -7.28
C PHE A 255 -16.43 4.52 -7.83
N GLN A 256 -15.76 3.77 -6.98
CA GLN A 256 -14.65 2.90 -7.38
C GLN A 256 -14.84 1.53 -6.74
N ALA A 257 -14.56 0.49 -7.47
CA ALA A 257 -14.56 -0.88 -6.96
C ALA A 257 -13.38 -1.67 -7.52
N SER A 258 -12.96 -2.66 -6.77
CA SER A 258 -11.94 -3.60 -7.20
C SER A 258 -12.16 -4.96 -6.58
N VAL A 259 -11.87 -6.01 -7.36
CA VAL A 259 -11.69 -7.38 -6.88
C VAL A 259 -10.32 -7.88 -7.35
N LYS A 260 -9.61 -8.56 -6.46
CA LYS A 260 -8.27 -9.11 -6.74
C LYS A 260 -8.19 -10.54 -6.23
N ALA A 261 -7.54 -11.40 -7.01
CA ALA A 261 -7.16 -12.75 -6.62
C ALA A 261 -5.65 -12.93 -6.82
N MET A 262 -5.00 -13.57 -5.88
CA MET A 262 -3.58 -13.88 -5.92
C MET A 262 -3.35 -15.31 -5.41
N LYS A 263 -2.48 -16.03 -6.11
CA LYS A 263 -1.95 -17.32 -5.71
C LYS A 263 -0.44 -17.31 -5.79
N GLU A 264 0.24 -17.81 -4.77
CA GLU A 264 1.69 -17.92 -4.73
C GLU A 264 2.11 -19.27 -4.17
N ASP A 265 3.02 -19.92 -4.88
CA ASP A 265 3.79 -21.09 -4.42
C ASP A 265 5.24 -20.67 -4.23
N ARG A 266 5.74 -20.83 -3.02
CA ARG A 266 7.12 -20.49 -2.63
C ARG A 266 7.80 -21.70 -2.05
N THR A 267 8.98 -22.05 -2.58
CA THR A 267 9.78 -23.17 -2.06
C THR A 267 11.23 -22.76 -1.86
N SER A 268 11.85 -23.26 -0.79
CA SER A 268 13.24 -23.02 -0.45
C SER A 268 13.82 -24.15 0.39
N GLY A 269 15.02 -23.96 0.92
CA GLY A 269 15.74 -24.92 1.76
C GLY A 269 16.92 -25.55 1.04
N GLN A 270 17.18 -26.82 1.29
CA GLN A 270 18.33 -27.53 0.70
C GLN A 270 18.10 -27.80 -0.78
N ALA A 271 19.14 -27.59 -1.59
CA ALA A 271 19.15 -27.92 -3.01
C ALA A 271 19.25 -29.45 -3.20
N THR A 272 18.65 -29.98 -4.27
CA THR A 272 18.58 -31.44 -4.55
C THR A 272 19.92 -32.06 -4.93
N HIS A 273 21.00 -31.28 -5.12
CA HIS A 273 22.30 -31.72 -5.66
C HIS A 273 23.42 -31.71 -4.63
N LEU A 274 23.11 -31.73 -3.35
CA LEU A 274 24.13 -31.92 -2.32
C LEU A 274 24.80 -33.31 -2.47
N HIS A 275 26.06 -33.30 -2.86
CA HIS A 275 26.97 -34.43 -2.53
C HIS A 275 27.21 -34.38 -1.03
N VAL A 276 26.41 -35.08 -0.27
CA VAL A 276 26.74 -35.36 1.13
C VAL A 276 28.01 -36.21 1.11
N ASP A 277 29.11 -35.61 1.59
CA ASP A 277 30.35 -36.36 1.80
C ASP A 277 30.05 -37.50 2.79
N ASN A 278 30.01 -38.75 2.27
CA ASN A 278 29.72 -39.93 3.04
C ASN A 278 30.79 -40.25 4.12
N SER A 279 31.84 -39.42 4.22
CA SER A 279 32.92 -39.56 5.21
C SER A 279 32.49 -39.10 6.63
N VAL A 280 31.43 -38.29 6.76
CA VAL A 280 30.88 -37.94 8.06
C VAL A 280 29.68 -38.85 8.36
N GLY A 281 29.97 -39.98 9.00
CA GLY A 281 28.97 -40.99 9.33
C GLY A 281 27.77 -40.40 10.08
N GLY A 282 26.58 -40.54 9.51
CA GLY A 282 25.32 -40.30 10.19
C GLY A 282 24.22 -39.58 9.40
N PHE A 283 24.44 -39.16 8.14
CA PHE A 283 23.43 -38.45 7.37
C PHE A 283 22.78 -39.25 6.23
N VAL A 284 23.10 -40.49 6.09
CA VAL A 284 22.49 -41.38 5.08
C VAL A 284 21.02 -41.60 5.42
N GLY A 285 20.10 -41.15 4.55
CA GLY A 285 18.67 -41.40 4.65
C GLY A 285 17.84 -40.30 5.35
N ARG A 286 18.41 -39.14 5.70
CA ARG A 286 17.60 -38.00 6.17
C ARG A 286 16.99 -37.26 5.00
N GLU A 287 15.72 -36.91 5.12
CA GLU A 287 15.07 -36.01 4.17
C GLU A 287 15.73 -34.65 4.19
N LEU A 288 15.86 -34.06 3.00
CA LEU A 288 16.40 -32.72 2.86
C LEU A 288 15.48 -31.71 3.57
N TYR A 289 16.07 -30.72 4.25
CA TYR A 289 15.30 -29.62 4.82
C TYR A 289 14.64 -28.79 3.71
N LYS A 290 13.32 -28.76 3.72
CA LYS A 290 12.51 -28.03 2.73
C LYS A 290 11.61 -27.03 3.41
N ILE A 291 11.44 -25.89 2.77
CA ILE A 291 10.43 -24.88 3.09
C ILE A 291 9.46 -24.84 1.93
N GLY A 292 8.17 -24.94 2.21
CA GLY A 292 7.10 -24.79 1.24
C GLY A 292 6.03 -23.86 1.81
N ILE A 293 5.67 -22.82 1.09
CA ILE A 293 4.62 -21.86 1.50
C ILE A 293 3.68 -21.69 0.32
N HIS A 294 2.44 -22.10 0.53
CA HIS A 294 1.36 -21.92 -0.42
C HIS A 294 0.43 -20.85 0.10
N THR A 295 0.10 -19.86 -0.74
CA THR A 295 -0.73 -18.71 -0.36
C THR A 295 -1.82 -18.47 -1.38
N ASP A 296 -3.07 -18.42 -0.92
CA ASP A 296 -4.22 -17.91 -1.66
C ASP A 296 -4.72 -16.62 -0.99
N ARG A 297 -4.91 -15.56 -1.78
CA ARG A 297 -5.43 -14.29 -1.26
C ARG A 297 -6.47 -13.69 -2.20
N TYR A 298 -7.60 -13.28 -1.61
CA TYR A 298 -8.69 -12.61 -2.29
C TYR A 298 -8.97 -11.28 -1.60
N GLU A 299 -9.11 -10.23 -2.38
CA GLU A 299 -9.37 -8.88 -1.88
C GLU A 299 -10.50 -8.24 -2.67
N ALA A 300 -11.33 -7.47 -2.00
CA ALA A 300 -12.34 -6.64 -2.65
C ALA A 300 -12.52 -5.34 -1.89
N PHE A 301 -12.75 -4.25 -2.61
CA PHE A 301 -13.16 -3.00 -1.99
C PHE A 301 -14.15 -2.24 -2.85
N THR A 302 -14.92 -1.36 -2.21
CA THR A 302 -15.68 -0.30 -2.86
C THR A 302 -15.43 1.02 -2.14
N LYS A 303 -15.35 2.09 -2.90
CA LYS A 303 -15.33 3.47 -2.43
C LYS A 303 -16.51 4.20 -3.07
N ASN A 304 -17.32 4.82 -2.26
CA ASN A 304 -18.51 5.54 -2.66
C ASN A 304 -18.42 6.95 -2.08
N ALA A 305 -18.47 7.98 -2.88
CA ALA A 305 -18.49 9.35 -2.41
C ALA A 305 -19.65 10.11 -3.01
N TYR A 306 -20.41 10.80 -2.16
CA TYR A 306 -21.45 11.73 -2.57
C TYR A 306 -21.02 13.15 -2.26
N ILE A 307 -21.05 14.00 -3.27
CA ILE A 307 -20.61 15.37 -3.24
C ILE A 307 -21.83 16.26 -3.08
N PHE A 308 -21.98 16.91 -1.92
CA PHE A 308 -23.07 17.82 -1.62
C PHE A 308 -22.81 19.23 -2.18
N ASP A 309 -21.56 19.68 -2.09
CA ASP A 309 -21.13 21.02 -2.50
C ASP A 309 -19.72 20.95 -3.08
N LYS A 310 -19.59 21.19 -4.37
CA LYS A 310 -18.30 21.17 -5.08
C LYS A 310 -17.41 22.36 -4.71
N GLU A 311 -17.99 23.53 -4.44
CA GLU A 311 -17.21 24.74 -4.12
C GLU A 311 -16.54 24.60 -2.76
N ARG A 312 -17.26 24.06 -1.79
CA ARG A 312 -16.74 23.78 -0.44
C ARG A 312 -16.05 22.42 -0.31
N GLY A 313 -16.11 21.59 -1.35
CA GLY A 313 -15.62 20.21 -1.27
C GLY A 313 -16.38 19.36 -0.24
N THR A 314 -17.65 19.73 0.07
CA THR A 314 -18.45 18.99 1.07
C THR A 314 -18.87 17.65 0.50
N ASN A 315 -18.42 16.59 1.13
CA ASN A 315 -18.67 15.23 0.69
C ASN A 315 -18.85 14.24 1.86
N LEU A 316 -19.50 13.14 1.56
CA LEU A 316 -19.60 11.98 2.43
C LEU A 316 -19.08 10.76 1.66
N ALA A 317 -18.07 10.11 2.18
CA ALA A 317 -17.46 8.94 1.55
C ALA A 317 -17.62 7.70 2.42
N LEU A 318 -17.99 6.58 1.78
CA LEU A 318 -18.07 5.26 2.39
C LEU A 318 -17.08 4.33 1.71
N ILE A 319 -16.17 3.77 2.48
CA ILE A 319 -15.24 2.72 2.06
C ILE A 319 -15.67 1.40 2.71
N LEU A 320 -15.78 0.36 1.89
CA LEU A 320 -15.94 -1.01 2.33
C LEU A 320 -14.82 -1.84 1.71
N SER A 321 -14.11 -2.60 2.52
CA SER A 321 -13.03 -3.46 2.05
C SER A 321 -13.00 -4.77 2.82
N GLY A 322 -12.71 -5.86 2.13
CA GLY A 322 -12.52 -7.17 2.74
C GLY A 322 -11.40 -7.94 2.09
N SER A 323 -10.73 -8.77 2.87
CA SER A 323 -9.73 -9.72 2.37
C SER A 323 -9.85 -11.08 3.04
N LEU A 324 -9.54 -12.12 2.25
CA LEU A 324 -9.37 -13.49 2.69
C LEU A 324 -7.93 -13.88 2.36
N HIS A 325 -7.19 -14.39 3.34
CA HIS A 325 -5.82 -14.84 3.16
C HIS A 325 -5.67 -16.21 3.79
N LYS A 326 -5.33 -17.18 2.97
CA LYS A 326 -5.02 -18.53 3.40
C LYS A 326 -3.56 -18.83 3.12
N GLN A 327 -2.85 -19.35 4.12
CA GLN A 327 -1.48 -19.76 3.98
C GLN A 327 -1.29 -21.14 4.60
N ASP A 328 -0.76 -22.06 3.81
CA ASP A 328 -0.34 -23.39 4.23
C ASP A 328 1.19 -23.46 4.09
N ALA A 329 1.90 -23.55 5.22
CA ALA A 329 3.35 -23.45 5.26
C ALA A 329 4.00 -24.62 6.01
N GLY A 330 5.04 -25.18 5.40
CA GLY A 330 5.93 -26.17 5.99
C GLY A 330 7.35 -25.63 6.10
N TYR A 331 7.95 -25.73 7.27
CA TYR A 331 9.33 -25.35 7.58
C TYR A 331 10.09 -26.57 8.11
N GLY A 332 10.53 -27.44 7.21
CA GLY A 332 10.97 -28.79 7.57
C GLY A 332 9.81 -29.56 8.20
N TYR A 333 9.99 -30.04 9.42
CA TYR A 333 8.95 -30.76 10.17
C TYR A 333 7.94 -29.88 10.92
N LYS A 334 8.04 -28.57 10.79
CA LYS A 334 7.11 -27.60 11.41
C LYS A 334 6.06 -27.19 10.39
N LEU A 335 4.80 -27.41 10.70
CA LEU A 335 3.68 -27.07 9.86
C LEU A 335 2.90 -25.90 10.49
N TYR A 336 2.65 -24.86 9.72
CA TYR A 336 1.87 -23.71 10.11
C TYR A 336 0.82 -23.39 9.06
N ASN A 337 -0.42 -23.37 9.48
CA ASN A 337 -1.56 -23.06 8.61
C ASN A 337 -2.34 -21.91 9.22
N VAL A 338 -2.75 -20.95 8.41
CA VAL A 338 -3.57 -19.83 8.84
C VAL A 338 -4.62 -19.46 7.80
N ASP A 339 -5.85 -19.28 8.28
CA ASP A 339 -6.94 -18.62 7.57
C ASP A 339 -7.21 -17.27 8.24
N GLN A 340 -6.90 -16.18 7.55
CA GLN A 340 -7.19 -14.82 8.01
C GLN A 340 -8.32 -14.21 7.18
N LYS A 341 -9.25 -13.53 7.87
CA LYS A 341 -10.31 -12.72 7.26
C LYS A 341 -10.22 -11.32 7.84
N ASN A 342 -10.23 -10.33 6.99
CA ASN A 342 -10.27 -8.92 7.40
C ASN A 342 -11.48 -8.23 6.76
N LEU A 343 -12.14 -7.36 7.52
CA LEU A 343 -13.15 -6.43 7.04
C LEU A 343 -12.81 -5.03 7.56
N TYR A 344 -12.74 -4.07 6.67
CA TYR A 344 -12.55 -2.66 6.99
C TYR A 344 -13.69 -1.83 6.42
N THR A 345 -14.25 -0.97 7.25
CA THR A 345 -15.29 -0.01 6.86
C THR A 345 -14.90 1.37 7.37
N SER A 346 -15.07 2.40 6.56
CA SER A 346 -14.86 3.79 6.97
C SER A 346 -15.90 4.70 6.33
N LEU A 347 -16.57 5.50 7.16
CA LEU A 347 -17.48 6.56 6.75
C LEU A 347 -16.81 7.89 7.08
N MET A 348 -16.58 8.73 6.07
CA MET A 348 -15.84 9.99 6.19
C MET A 348 -16.69 11.14 5.69
N PHE A 349 -16.78 12.19 6.47
CA PHE A 349 -17.36 13.49 6.09
C PHE A 349 -16.26 14.52 6.01
N GLU A 350 -16.23 15.30 4.95
CA GLU A 350 -15.27 16.37 4.74
C GLU A 350 -15.96 17.64 4.25
N THR A 351 -15.48 18.79 4.70
CA THR A 351 -15.94 20.10 4.21
C THR A 351 -14.90 21.18 4.47
N ASN A 352 -14.86 22.18 3.60
CA ASN A 352 -14.14 23.42 3.81
C ASN A 352 -15.13 24.50 4.27
N PHE A 353 -14.91 25.10 5.44
CA PHE A 353 -15.70 26.26 5.89
C PHE A 353 -15.39 27.49 5.05
N ASP A 354 -14.12 27.65 4.70
CA ASP A 354 -13.58 28.67 3.81
C ASP A 354 -12.27 28.17 3.16
N GLU A 355 -11.57 29.03 2.42
CA GLU A 355 -10.30 28.70 1.73
C GLU A 355 -9.16 28.29 2.68
N ARG A 356 -9.30 28.54 3.99
CA ARG A 356 -8.25 28.27 5.00
C ARG A 356 -8.61 27.16 5.95
N ASN A 357 -9.89 26.94 6.17
CA ASN A 357 -10.38 26.11 7.27
C ASN A 357 -11.12 24.89 6.73
N SER A 358 -10.61 23.69 7.02
CA SER A 358 -11.27 22.44 6.67
C SER A 358 -11.40 21.52 7.85
N ILE A 359 -12.46 20.72 7.84
CA ILE A 359 -12.70 19.67 8.83
C ILE A 359 -12.96 18.34 8.12
N SER A 360 -12.45 17.27 8.73
CA SER A 360 -12.77 15.90 8.38
C SER A 360 -13.17 15.16 9.65
N ALA A 361 -14.27 14.43 9.60
CA ALA A 361 -14.72 13.60 10.70
C ALA A 361 -15.21 12.26 10.15
N GLY A 362 -15.07 11.19 10.92
CA GLY A 362 -15.49 9.90 10.42
C GLY A 362 -15.57 8.82 11.48
N LEU A 363 -16.18 7.71 11.04
CA LEU A 363 -16.33 6.48 11.79
C LEU A 363 -15.61 5.38 11.03
N SER A 364 -15.05 4.43 11.75
CA SER A 364 -14.44 3.25 11.13
C SER A 364 -14.71 1.98 11.95
N LEU A 365 -14.64 0.86 11.26
CA LEU A 365 -14.68 -0.46 11.87
C LEU A 365 -13.57 -1.29 11.21
N ASN A 366 -12.71 -1.88 12.03
CA ASN A 366 -11.79 -2.91 11.60
C ASN A 366 -12.14 -4.22 12.30
N TYR A 367 -12.24 -5.29 11.53
CA TYR A 367 -12.51 -6.64 12.02
C TYR A 367 -11.47 -7.59 11.46
N ASP A 368 -10.76 -8.28 12.35
CA ASP A 368 -9.80 -9.32 12.01
C ASP A 368 -10.22 -10.64 12.65
N TYR A 369 -10.10 -11.70 11.86
CA TYR A 369 -10.29 -13.06 12.31
C TYR A 369 -9.15 -13.92 11.83
N PHE A 370 -8.54 -14.68 12.74
CA PHE A 370 -7.52 -15.68 12.46
C PHE A 370 -7.97 -17.03 12.96
N ASN A 371 -7.69 -18.06 12.15
CA ASN A 371 -7.73 -19.46 12.56
C ASN A 371 -6.35 -20.04 12.26
N GLN A 372 -5.57 -20.33 13.29
CA GLN A 372 -4.16 -20.68 13.19
C GLN A 372 -3.90 -22.06 13.79
N THR A 373 -3.06 -22.84 13.12
CA THR A 373 -2.59 -24.11 13.62
C THR A 373 -1.07 -24.19 13.42
N TYR A 374 -0.35 -24.47 14.50
CA TYR A 374 1.07 -24.79 14.47
C TYR A 374 1.28 -26.18 15.09
N ARG A 375 1.90 -27.08 14.34
CA ARG A 375 2.15 -28.47 14.75
C ARG A 375 3.47 -28.99 14.21
N LEU A 376 3.94 -30.10 14.79
CA LEU A 376 5.05 -30.89 14.23
C LEU A 376 4.49 -32.01 13.36
N GLU A 377 5.12 -32.28 12.23
CA GLU A 377 4.64 -33.23 11.23
C GLU A 377 4.52 -34.69 11.76
N ASN A 378 5.47 -35.10 12.59
CA ASN A 378 5.56 -36.48 13.08
C ASN A 378 5.00 -36.66 14.50
N ASP A 379 4.23 -35.69 15.00
CA ASP A 379 3.67 -35.74 16.33
C ASP A 379 2.15 -35.62 16.27
N ASP A 380 1.46 -36.74 16.26
CA ASP A 380 0.00 -36.80 16.20
C ASP A 380 -0.68 -36.16 17.44
N THR A 381 0.08 -35.97 18.54
CA THR A 381 -0.36 -35.29 19.76
C THR A 381 0.13 -33.85 19.83
N GLY A 382 1.01 -33.46 18.92
CA GLY A 382 1.84 -32.27 18.99
C GLY A 382 1.25 -31.02 18.33
N ILE A 383 -0.05 -30.73 18.51
CA ILE A 383 -0.57 -29.38 18.25
C ILE A 383 0.04 -28.45 19.27
N LEU A 384 1.07 -27.70 18.84
CA LEU A 384 1.76 -26.74 19.71
C LEU A 384 0.96 -25.48 19.93
N LEU A 385 0.13 -25.11 18.95
CA LEU A 385 -0.81 -24.00 19.04
C LEU A 385 -2.00 -24.26 18.11
N TYR A 386 -3.20 -24.21 18.66
CA TYR A 386 -4.44 -24.06 17.92
C TYR A 386 -5.16 -22.82 18.46
N GLY A 387 -5.31 -21.79 17.65
CA GLY A 387 -5.89 -20.54 18.10
C GLY A 387 -6.86 -19.96 17.07
N LYS A 388 -8.06 -19.63 17.58
CA LYS A 388 -8.97 -18.70 16.90
C LYS A 388 -8.86 -17.38 17.62
N GLU A 389 -8.45 -16.37 16.88
CA GLU A 389 -8.36 -15.00 17.35
C GLU A 389 -9.36 -14.16 16.59
N LYS A 390 -10.05 -13.29 17.28
CA LYS A 390 -11.04 -12.40 16.69
C LYS A 390 -10.89 -11.05 17.37
N GLU A 391 -10.69 -10.02 16.58
CA GLU A 391 -10.61 -8.65 17.05
C GLU A 391 -11.57 -7.75 16.30
N THR A 392 -12.27 -6.89 17.02
CA THR A 392 -13.20 -5.90 16.48
C THR A 392 -12.84 -4.53 17.04
N VAL A 393 -12.51 -3.59 16.14
CA VAL A 393 -12.07 -2.25 16.53
C VAL A 393 -12.92 -1.18 15.84
N PRO A 394 -14.10 -0.80 16.42
CA PRO A 394 -14.77 0.44 16.04
C PRO A 394 -13.97 1.65 16.50
N GLY A 395 -14.03 2.72 15.70
CA GLY A 395 -13.32 3.96 15.98
C GLY A 395 -14.02 5.18 15.40
N ALA A 396 -13.72 6.34 15.97
CA ALA A 396 -14.18 7.64 15.51
C ALA A 396 -13.06 8.65 15.53
N TYR A 397 -13.06 9.58 14.59
CA TYR A 397 -12.06 10.64 14.53
C TYR A 397 -12.64 11.98 14.13
N VAL A 398 -11.93 13.04 14.50
CA VAL A 398 -12.08 14.39 13.97
C VAL A 398 -10.71 14.98 13.71
N GLN A 399 -10.58 15.68 12.59
CA GLN A 399 -9.36 16.35 12.17
C GLN A 399 -9.72 17.73 11.64
N TYR A 400 -8.99 18.73 12.08
CA TYR A 400 -9.10 20.11 11.61
C TYR A 400 -7.80 20.54 10.95
N THR A 401 -7.90 21.27 9.83
CA THR A 401 -6.75 21.81 9.12
C THR A 401 -6.95 23.29 8.87
N TYR A 402 -5.96 24.09 9.26
CA TYR A 402 -5.84 25.50 8.95
C TYR A 402 -4.72 25.69 7.93
N ASN A 403 -5.02 26.33 6.79
CA ASN A 403 -4.07 26.60 5.72
C ASN A 403 -4.00 28.11 5.44
N TRP A 404 -2.89 28.74 5.78
CA TRP A 404 -2.64 30.14 5.44
C TRP A 404 -1.72 30.23 4.22
N LYS A 405 -2.34 30.38 3.04
CA LYS A 405 -1.66 30.59 1.74
C LYS A 405 -0.55 29.57 1.44
N ASP A 406 -0.71 28.33 1.85
CA ASP A 406 0.29 27.24 1.78
C ASP A 406 1.62 27.51 2.49
N LYS A 407 1.77 28.70 3.12
CA LYS A 407 2.95 29.09 3.88
C LYS A 407 2.95 28.55 5.31
N ILE A 408 1.78 28.57 5.96
CA ILE A 408 1.58 27.98 7.28
C ILE A 408 0.39 27.03 7.17
N ILE A 409 0.62 25.75 7.47
CA ILE A 409 -0.44 24.76 7.58
C ILE A 409 -0.36 24.13 8.96
N LEU A 410 -1.48 24.17 9.67
CA LEU A 410 -1.65 23.52 10.96
C LEU A 410 -2.71 22.44 10.80
N MET A 411 -2.38 21.20 11.16
CA MET A 411 -3.34 20.11 11.16
C MET A 411 -3.33 19.45 12.53
N GLY A 412 -4.49 19.33 13.14
CA GLY A 412 -4.68 18.63 14.40
C GLY A 412 -5.82 17.65 14.31
N GLY A 413 -5.66 16.49 14.87
CA GLY A 413 -6.69 15.47 14.90
C GLY A 413 -6.62 14.61 16.16
N ILE A 414 -7.78 14.09 16.52
CA ILE A 414 -7.92 13.12 17.59
C ILE A 414 -8.77 11.96 17.10
N ARG A 415 -8.35 10.77 17.45
CA ARG A 415 -9.06 9.52 17.15
C ARG A 415 -9.19 8.69 18.42
N ALA A 416 -10.34 8.09 18.62
CA ALA A 416 -10.60 7.13 19.69
C ALA A 416 -11.07 5.81 19.06
N ASP A 417 -10.46 4.71 19.48
CA ASP A 417 -10.77 3.36 19.03
C ASP A 417 -10.97 2.46 20.26
N TYR A 418 -11.79 1.44 20.10
CA TYR A 418 -12.04 0.44 21.13
C TYR A 418 -11.78 -0.96 20.54
N SER A 419 -10.77 -1.65 21.06
CA SER A 419 -10.54 -3.07 20.77
C SER A 419 -11.28 -3.92 21.79
N ASP A 420 -12.00 -4.94 21.33
CA ASP A 420 -12.66 -5.92 22.20
C ASP A 420 -11.65 -6.80 22.97
N ILE A 421 -10.36 -6.79 22.58
CA ILE A 421 -9.27 -7.50 23.25
C ILE A 421 -8.50 -6.56 24.19
N TYR A 422 -8.13 -5.36 23.71
CA TYR A 422 -7.16 -4.47 24.39
C TYR A 422 -7.78 -3.21 25.00
N GLY A 423 -9.09 -3.02 24.84
CA GLY A 423 -9.79 -1.88 25.40
C GLY A 423 -9.69 -0.60 24.58
N THR A 424 -9.83 0.55 25.27
CA THR A 424 -9.90 1.86 24.59
C THR A 424 -8.54 2.51 24.49
N PHE A 425 -8.23 3.05 23.32
CA PHE A 425 -7.04 3.87 23.08
C PHE A 425 -7.37 5.13 22.29
N VAL A 426 -6.63 6.20 22.61
CA VAL A 426 -6.80 7.51 21.98
C VAL A 426 -5.51 7.93 21.31
N THR A 427 -5.60 8.35 20.04
CA THR A 427 -4.46 8.75 19.21
C THR A 427 -4.58 10.22 18.81
N PRO A 428 -4.11 11.18 19.63
CA PRO A 428 -3.94 12.57 19.20
C PRO A 428 -2.76 12.69 18.25
N ARG A 429 -2.91 13.52 17.21
CA ARG A 429 -1.85 13.84 16.24
C ARG A 429 -1.91 15.30 15.85
N ALA A 430 -0.73 15.91 15.70
CA ALA A 430 -0.60 17.28 15.27
C ALA A 430 0.56 17.46 14.30
N HIS A 431 0.36 18.31 13.29
CA HIS A 431 1.35 18.57 12.26
C HIS A 431 1.40 20.05 11.96
N ILE A 432 2.60 20.58 11.81
CA ILE A 432 2.85 21.98 11.48
C ILE A 432 3.76 22.00 10.27
N LYS A 433 3.38 22.77 9.26
CA LYS A 433 4.24 23.13 8.14
C LYS A 433 4.44 24.64 8.13
N TYR A 434 5.71 25.05 8.00
CA TYR A 434 6.08 26.45 7.81
C TYR A 434 6.96 26.57 6.57
N ALA A 435 6.48 27.24 5.55
CA ALA A 435 7.16 27.47 4.27
C ALA A 435 6.97 28.94 3.84
N PRO A 436 7.73 29.89 4.43
CA PRO A 436 7.58 31.32 4.15
C PRO A 436 7.90 31.67 2.70
N ASP A 437 8.83 30.91 2.10
CA ASP A 437 9.30 31.03 0.71
C ASP A 437 9.63 29.65 0.12
N ASP A 438 10.12 29.63 -1.12
CA ASP A 438 10.49 28.40 -1.81
C ASP A 438 11.75 27.71 -1.28
N TRP A 439 12.57 28.39 -0.48
CA TRP A 439 13.83 27.90 0.04
C TRP A 439 13.68 27.18 1.38
N VAL A 440 12.67 27.57 2.18
CA VAL A 440 12.45 27.06 3.52
C VAL A 440 11.16 26.28 3.58
N ASN A 441 11.24 25.02 4.02
CA ASN A 441 10.10 24.16 4.25
C ASN A 441 10.33 23.32 5.50
N LEU A 442 9.84 23.82 6.62
CA LEU A 442 9.93 23.15 7.92
C LEU A 442 8.64 22.39 8.22
N ARG A 443 8.78 21.17 8.71
CA ARG A 443 7.66 20.34 9.16
C ARG A 443 7.97 19.74 10.51
N VAL A 444 6.97 19.80 11.38
CA VAL A 444 6.99 19.15 12.70
C VAL A 444 5.75 18.30 12.81
N SER A 445 5.93 17.07 13.21
CA SER A 445 4.84 16.12 13.43
C SER A 445 5.01 15.48 14.81
N VAL A 446 3.92 15.44 15.57
CA VAL A 446 3.86 14.76 16.86
C VAL A 446 2.56 13.98 16.94
N GLY A 447 2.60 12.79 17.50
CA GLY A 447 1.39 11.99 17.63
C GLY A 447 1.63 10.67 18.33
N LYS A 448 0.52 10.04 18.66
CA LYS A 448 0.44 8.69 19.21
C LYS A 448 -0.03 7.71 18.13
N GLY A 449 0.45 6.48 18.18
CA GLY A 449 -0.06 5.36 17.40
C GLY A 449 -0.16 4.12 18.28
N TYR A 450 -1.04 3.21 17.92
CA TYR A 450 -1.20 1.91 18.56
C TYR A 450 -1.15 0.83 17.49
N ARG A 451 -0.72 -0.35 17.88
CA ARG A 451 -0.73 -1.51 17.02
C ARG A 451 -1.17 -2.72 17.81
N THR A 452 -2.07 -3.48 17.25
CA THR A 452 -2.42 -4.81 17.72
C THR A 452 -1.44 -5.83 17.15
N ASN A 453 -0.94 -6.75 17.96
CA ASN A 453 0.10 -7.70 17.57
C ASN A 453 -0.50 -9.09 17.32
N HIS A 454 -0.25 -9.63 16.13
CA HIS A 454 -0.54 -11.03 15.78
C HIS A 454 0.77 -11.80 15.70
N VAL A 455 1.35 -12.11 16.86
CA VAL A 455 2.76 -12.50 17.01
C VAL A 455 3.18 -13.63 16.08
N LEU A 456 2.44 -14.75 16.03
CA LEU A 456 2.81 -15.88 15.20
C LEU A 456 2.52 -15.60 13.71
N ALA A 457 1.37 -15.02 13.41
CA ALA A 457 0.98 -14.71 12.03
C ALA A 457 1.97 -13.75 11.35
N GLU A 458 2.41 -12.71 12.06
CA GLU A 458 3.33 -11.70 11.51
C GLU A 458 4.79 -12.15 11.48
N ASN A 459 5.14 -13.21 12.21
CA ASN A 459 6.51 -13.70 12.35
C ASN A 459 6.65 -15.19 12.00
N ASN A 460 5.74 -15.75 11.18
CA ASN A 460 5.75 -17.17 10.82
C ASN A 460 7.04 -17.61 10.12
N TYR A 461 7.74 -16.71 9.42
CA TYR A 461 9.04 -16.96 8.80
C TYR A 461 10.12 -17.39 9.82
N LEU A 462 10.00 -17.00 11.12
CA LEU A 462 10.92 -17.46 12.17
C LEU A 462 10.85 -18.96 12.42
N LEU A 463 9.79 -19.64 11.96
CA LEU A 463 9.66 -21.08 12.02
C LEU A 463 10.68 -21.80 11.12
N ALA A 464 11.28 -21.11 10.14
CA ALA A 464 12.40 -21.62 9.33
C ALA A 464 13.65 -21.97 10.18
N SER A 465 13.80 -21.31 11.34
CA SER A 465 14.88 -21.62 12.27
C SER A 465 14.66 -22.96 12.97
N SER A 466 15.75 -23.67 13.29
CA SER A 466 15.72 -24.88 14.14
C SER A 466 15.34 -24.60 15.61
N ARG A 467 15.30 -23.33 16.01
CA ARG A 467 14.97 -22.89 17.37
C ARG A 467 13.49 -23.14 17.68
N LYS A 468 13.20 -23.45 18.96
CA LYS A 468 11.82 -23.50 19.44
C LYS A 468 11.27 -22.09 19.57
N VAL A 469 10.09 -21.85 18.99
CA VAL A 469 9.34 -20.63 19.20
C VAL A 469 8.52 -20.77 20.49
N LYS A 470 8.69 -19.84 21.41
CA LYS A 470 7.85 -19.71 22.61
C LYS A 470 7.14 -18.37 22.52
N ILE A 471 5.83 -18.40 22.61
CA ILE A 471 5.01 -17.18 22.69
C ILE A 471 4.65 -16.98 24.14
N ASP A 472 4.96 -15.81 24.68
CA ASP A 472 4.57 -15.42 26.00
C ASP A 472 3.18 -14.77 25.92
N ASN A 473 2.25 -15.22 26.76
CA ASN A 473 0.85 -14.75 26.70
C ASN A 473 0.65 -13.42 27.45
N ASP A 474 1.68 -12.93 28.14
CA ASP A 474 1.64 -11.66 28.91
C ASP A 474 2.17 -10.48 28.07
N LEU A 475 1.87 -10.44 26.76
CA LEU A 475 2.25 -9.32 25.91
C LEU A 475 1.27 -8.16 26.14
N ASP A 476 1.69 -7.16 26.89
CA ASP A 476 1.07 -5.84 26.91
C ASP A 476 1.34 -5.08 25.59
N GLN A 477 0.41 -4.23 25.20
CA GLN A 477 0.51 -3.37 24.00
C GLN A 477 1.45 -2.19 24.17
#